data_b6a28dac4d4c969ee155322e285d553c
#
_entry.id   b6a28dac4d4c969ee155322e285d553c
#
_cell.length_a   1.000
_cell.length_b   1.000
_cell.length_c   1.000
_cell.angle_alpha   90.00
_cell.angle_beta   90.00
_cell.angle_gamma   90.00
#
_symmetry.space_group_name_H-M   'P 1'
#
loop_
_entity.id
_entity.type
_entity.pdbx_description
1 polymer ?
#
loop_
_entity_poly.entity_id
_entity_poly.type
_entity_poly.pdbx_seq_one_letter_code
_entity_poly.pdbx_strand_id
1 'polypeptide(L)'
;MADRHTTEKLLEGERLSGKVTLFARVTILPGDELPYHEHHGETEAYHILSGAGMYQDNDKTYPVQAGMTTFCEDGSGHAVSCAGEEPLVFLAMIQKKVE
;
A
#
# COMPACT_ATOMS: atom_id res chain seq x y z
N MET A 1 -9.12 17.62 -6.73
CA MET A 1 -9.37 16.53 -7.65
C MET A 1 -9.70 15.25 -6.89
N ALA A 2 -10.68 14.52 -7.36
CA ALA A 2 -11.06 13.28 -6.70
C ALA A 2 -9.96 12.23 -6.84
N ASP A 3 -9.82 11.42 -5.81
CA ASP A 3 -8.89 10.31 -5.84
C ASP A 3 -9.31 9.31 -6.90
N ARG A 4 -8.33 8.82 -7.65
CA ARG A 4 -8.56 7.84 -8.71
C ARG A 4 -8.02 6.48 -8.29
N HIS A 5 -7.94 6.24 -7.01
CA HIS A 5 -7.60 4.93 -6.50
C HIS A 5 -8.78 4.34 -5.76
N THR A 6 -8.85 3.03 -5.72
CA THR A 6 -9.90 2.33 -5.00
C THR A 6 -9.26 1.33 -4.04
N THR A 7 -9.94 1.13 -2.91
CA THR A 7 -9.52 0.16 -1.91
C THR A 7 -10.64 -0.82 -1.69
N GLU A 8 -10.39 -2.08 -1.96
CA GLU A 8 -11.37 -3.13 -1.75
C GLU A 8 -10.91 -3.98 -0.56
N LYS A 9 -11.64 -3.90 0.54
CA LYS A 9 -11.30 -4.70 1.73
C LYS A 9 -11.65 -6.14 1.46
N LEU A 10 -10.67 -7.02 1.64
CA LEU A 10 -10.84 -8.45 1.37
C LEU A 10 -11.27 -9.20 2.62
N LEU A 11 -10.74 -8.80 3.77
CA LEU A 11 -11.11 -9.34 5.06
C LEU A 11 -11.11 -8.21 6.06
N GLU A 12 -11.97 -8.29 7.07
CA GLU A 12 -12.00 -7.28 8.14
C GLU A 12 -12.64 -7.85 9.38
N GLY A 13 -12.48 -7.10 10.47
CA GLY A 13 -13.16 -7.38 11.71
C GLY A 13 -12.54 -8.53 12.49
N GLU A 14 -13.40 -9.30 13.11
CA GLU A 14 -12.99 -10.35 14.05
C GLU A 14 -12.15 -11.42 13.39
N ARG A 15 -12.32 -11.64 12.09
CA ARG A 15 -11.53 -12.64 11.37
C ARG A 15 -10.05 -12.36 11.45
N LEU A 16 -9.67 -11.10 11.63
CA LEU A 16 -8.29 -10.67 11.68
C LEU A 16 -7.79 -10.54 13.11
N SER A 17 -8.61 -10.94 14.09
CA SER A 17 -8.24 -10.99 15.52
C SER A 17 -7.77 -9.65 16.07
N GLY A 18 -8.17 -8.55 15.46
CA GLY A 18 -7.79 -7.21 15.89
C GLY A 18 -6.31 -6.87 15.72
N LYS A 19 -5.52 -7.76 15.14
CA LYS A 19 -4.09 -7.53 14.95
C LYS A 19 -3.76 -6.99 13.56
N VAL A 20 -4.54 -7.38 12.58
CA VAL A 20 -4.44 -6.85 11.22
C VAL A 20 -5.61 -5.89 11.06
N THR A 21 -5.32 -4.63 10.79
CA THR A 21 -6.35 -3.59 10.72
C THR A 21 -6.80 -3.31 9.30
N LEU A 22 -6.05 -3.79 8.32
CA LEU A 22 -6.44 -3.69 6.92
C LEU A 22 -5.87 -4.88 6.15
N PHE A 23 -6.70 -5.48 5.33
CA PHE A 23 -6.25 -6.45 4.32
C PHE A 23 -7.10 -6.19 3.08
N ALA A 24 -6.49 -5.54 2.08
CA ALA A 24 -7.24 -4.97 0.99
C ALA A 24 -6.51 -5.10 -0.34
N ARG A 25 -7.28 -5.04 -1.43
CA ARG A 25 -6.71 -4.87 -2.77
C ARG A 25 -6.87 -3.40 -3.12
N VAL A 26 -5.76 -2.76 -3.49
CA VAL A 26 -5.74 -1.35 -3.87
C VAL A 26 -5.42 -1.26 -5.35
N THR A 27 -6.18 -0.43 -6.05
CA THR A 27 -5.97 -0.16 -7.47
C THR A 27 -5.76 1.33 -7.66
N ILE A 28 -4.63 1.68 -8.27
CA ILE A 28 -4.29 3.08 -8.58
C ILE A 28 -4.25 3.23 -10.09
N LEU A 29 -5.05 4.14 -10.60
CA LEU A 29 -5.13 4.36 -12.04
C LEU A 29 -3.93 5.13 -12.55
N PRO A 30 -3.61 4.99 -13.85
CA PRO A 30 -2.48 5.73 -14.42
C PRO A 30 -2.60 7.23 -14.14
N GLY A 31 -1.48 7.83 -13.74
CA GLY A 31 -1.42 9.25 -13.43
C GLY A 31 -1.86 9.61 -12.01
N ASP A 32 -2.26 8.63 -11.23
CA ASP A 32 -2.70 8.88 -9.86
C ASP A 32 -1.70 8.31 -8.86
N GLU A 33 -1.95 8.60 -7.60
CA GLU A 33 -1.06 8.16 -6.54
C GLU A 33 -1.81 8.01 -5.22
N LEU A 34 -1.20 7.23 -4.33
CA LEU A 34 -1.56 7.18 -2.93
C LEU A 34 -0.55 8.07 -2.22
N PRO A 35 -0.99 9.23 -1.68
CA PRO A 35 -0.03 10.23 -1.19
C PRO A 35 0.76 9.77 0.02
N TYR A 36 1.87 10.44 0.26
CA TYR A 36 2.74 10.15 1.39
C TYR A 36 1.96 10.22 2.71
N HIS A 37 2.13 9.21 3.52
CA HIS A 37 1.53 9.15 4.84
C HIS A 37 2.45 8.34 5.75
N GLU A 38 2.31 8.55 7.06
CA GLU A 38 3.13 7.86 8.05
C GLU A 38 2.28 6.92 8.87
N HIS A 39 2.90 5.84 9.32
CA HIS A 39 2.26 4.87 10.20
C HIS A 39 2.90 4.93 11.58
N HIS A 40 2.07 4.98 12.60
CA HIS A 40 2.51 5.02 13.99
C HIS A 40 1.76 3.94 14.76
N GLY A 41 2.50 3.01 15.34
CA GLY A 41 1.94 1.86 16.03
C GLY A 41 1.51 0.75 15.09
N GLU A 42 1.91 0.83 13.82
CA GLU A 42 1.54 -0.12 12.78
C GLU A 42 2.67 -0.30 11.78
N THR A 43 2.63 -1.42 11.08
CA THR A 43 3.46 -1.65 9.90
C THR A 43 2.55 -1.97 8.73
N GLU A 44 3.02 -1.72 7.51
CA GLU A 44 2.21 -2.01 6.32
C GLU A 44 3.05 -2.66 5.23
N ALA A 45 2.53 -3.73 4.67
CA ALA A 45 3.16 -4.41 3.54
C ALA A 45 2.29 -4.26 2.30
N TYR A 46 2.93 -4.02 1.16
CA TYR A 46 2.28 -4.09 -0.15
C TYR A 46 2.88 -5.23 -0.94
N HIS A 47 2.05 -5.99 -1.60
CA HIS A 47 2.53 -6.99 -2.56
C HIS A 47 1.92 -6.66 -3.92
N ILE A 48 2.78 -6.35 -4.89
CA ILE A 48 2.34 -5.87 -6.19
C ILE A 48 1.85 -7.04 -7.03
N LEU A 49 0.61 -6.96 -7.50
CA LEU A 49 -0.01 -8.01 -8.31
C LEU A 49 0.13 -7.74 -9.79
N SER A 50 -0.01 -6.50 -10.22
CA SER A 50 0.09 -6.14 -11.63
C SER A 50 0.38 -4.66 -11.78
N GLY A 51 0.92 -4.29 -12.94
CA GLY A 51 1.27 -2.92 -13.24
C GLY A 51 2.65 -2.55 -12.73
N ALA A 52 2.96 -1.27 -12.81
CA ALA A 52 4.24 -0.71 -12.36
C ALA A 52 4.00 0.61 -11.67
N GLY A 53 4.89 0.96 -10.74
CA GLY A 53 4.75 2.19 -10.01
C GLY A 53 6.08 2.69 -9.48
N MET A 54 6.01 3.84 -8.79
CA MET A 54 7.14 4.36 -8.03
C MET A 54 6.75 4.36 -6.56
N TYR A 55 7.58 3.75 -5.75
CA TYR A 55 7.33 3.62 -4.32
C TYR A 55 8.31 4.49 -3.56
N GLN A 56 7.79 5.28 -2.63
CA GLN A 56 8.61 6.12 -1.78
C GLN A 56 8.63 5.51 -0.37
N ASP A 57 9.85 5.28 0.15
CA ASP A 57 10.07 4.76 1.50
C ASP A 57 10.87 5.83 2.24
N ASN A 58 10.20 6.61 3.06
CA ASN A 58 10.76 7.80 3.71
C ASN A 58 11.32 8.76 2.67
N ASP A 59 12.65 8.87 2.55
CA ASP A 59 13.27 9.78 1.59
C ASP A 59 13.81 9.07 0.34
N LYS A 60 13.55 7.79 0.22
CA LYS A 60 14.03 7.01 -0.93
C LYS A 60 12.87 6.65 -1.84
N THR A 61 13.11 6.70 -3.14
CA THR A 61 12.09 6.35 -4.13
C THR A 61 12.69 5.33 -5.09
N TYR A 62 11.92 4.28 -5.40
CA TYR A 62 12.38 3.25 -6.33
C TYR A 62 11.19 2.64 -7.08
N PRO A 63 11.45 2.07 -8.26
CA PRO A 63 10.37 1.47 -9.05
C PRO A 63 9.92 0.14 -8.45
N VAL A 64 8.63 -0.14 -8.60
CA VAL A 64 8.04 -1.42 -8.20
C VAL A 64 7.24 -1.99 -9.36
N GLN A 65 7.11 -3.31 -9.38
CA GLN A 65 6.35 -4.00 -10.40
C GLN A 65 5.83 -5.33 -9.83
N ALA A 66 5.02 -6.00 -10.63
CA ALA A 66 4.38 -7.26 -10.23
C ALA A 66 5.38 -8.24 -9.62
N GLY A 67 5.01 -8.83 -8.50
CA GLY A 67 5.82 -9.79 -7.76
C GLY A 67 6.67 -9.18 -6.66
N MET A 68 6.78 -7.86 -6.60
CA MET A 68 7.58 -7.19 -5.55
C MET A 68 6.75 -6.94 -4.31
N THR A 69 7.42 -6.95 -3.16
CA THR A 69 6.80 -6.67 -1.87
C THR A 69 7.53 -5.49 -1.23
N THR A 70 6.78 -4.54 -0.71
CA THR A 70 7.34 -3.41 0.03
C THR A 70 6.91 -3.49 1.48
N PHE A 71 7.65 -2.84 2.35
CA PHE A 71 7.34 -2.84 3.77
C PHE A 71 7.60 -1.47 4.36
N CYS A 72 6.59 -0.94 5.06
CA CYS A 72 6.68 0.34 5.76
C CYS A 72 6.69 0.05 7.25
N GLU A 73 7.80 0.40 7.91
CA GLU A 73 7.96 0.11 9.33
C GLU A 73 7.20 1.13 10.19
N ASP A 74 6.98 0.75 11.42
CA ASP A 74 6.38 1.63 12.41
C ASP A 74 7.25 2.90 12.53
N GLY A 75 6.60 4.05 12.46
CA GLY A 75 7.29 5.34 12.51
C GLY A 75 7.80 5.82 11.16
N SER A 76 7.65 5.04 10.12
CA SER A 76 8.07 5.42 8.77
C SER A 76 6.90 5.89 7.94
N GLY A 77 7.20 6.50 6.81
CA GLY A 77 6.19 6.95 5.88
C GLY A 77 6.44 6.42 4.49
N HIS A 78 5.38 6.35 3.70
CA HIS A 78 5.51 5.89 2.33
C HIS A 78 4.44 6.50 1.42
N ALA A 79 4.68 6.36 0.12
CA ALA A 79 3.76 6.77 -0.93
C ALA A 79 3.97 5.85 -2.12
N VAL A 80 3.00 5.75 -2.99
CA VAL A 80 3.14 4.98 -4.21
C VAL A 80 2.30 5.63 -5.31
N SER A 81 2.86 5.66 -6.52
CA SER A 81 2.17 6.20 -7.69
C SER A 81 2.16 5.16 -8.80
N CYS A 82 1.16 5.26 -9.66
CA CYS A 82 1.07 4.40 -10.84
C CYS A 82 1.95 5.00 -11.93
N ALA A 83 2.93 4.24 -12.42
CA ALA A 83 3.93 4.72 -13.39
C ALA A 83 3.74 4.03 -14.72
N GLY A 84 2.77 3.58 -15.19
CA GLY A 84 2.59 2.95 -16.48
C GLY A 84 1.28 3.35 -17.11
N GLU A 85 0.92 2.63 -18.15
CA GLU A 85 -0.34 2.85 -18.83
C GLU A 85 -1.45 1.95 -18.28
N GLU A 86 -1.05 0.98 -17.45
CA GLU A 86 -2.00 0.07 -16.81
C GLU A 86 -2.14 0.43 -15.35
N PRO A 87 -3.29 0.11 -14.74
CA PRO A 87 -3.44 0.32 -13.31
C PRO A 87 -2.40 -0.44 -12.51
N LEU A 88 -1.97 0.16 -11.41
CA LEU A 88 -1.13 -0.52 -10.43
C LEU A 88 -2.06 -1.18 -9.42
N VAL A 89 -1.92 -2.50 -9.26
CA VAL A 89 -2.78 -3.25 -8.35
C VAL A 89 -1.91 -3.97 -7.34
N PHE A 90 -2.25 -3.82 -6.07
CA PHE A 90 -1.47 -4.49 -5.01
C PHE A 90 -2.36 -4.87 -3.84
N LEU A 91 -1.88 -5.84 -3.08
CA LEU A 91 -2.49 -6.19 -1.79
C LEU A 91 -1.82 -5.36 -0.72
N ALA A 92 -2.61 -4.82 0.20
CA ALA A 92 -2.13 -4.03 1.31
C ALA A 92 -2.57 -4.68 2.61
N MET A 93 -1.63 -4.83 3.55
CA MET A 93 -1.91 -5.38 4.87
C MET A 93 -1.31 -4.45 5.91
N ILE A 94 -2.15 -3.94 6.81
CA ILE A 94 -1.70 -3.15 7.94
C ILE A 94 -1.82 -4.00 9.18
N GLN A 95 -0.73 -4.11 9.92
CA GLN A 95 -0.66 -4.92 11.13
C GLN A 95 -0.30 -4.04 12.31
N LYS A 96 -1.02 -4.19 13.41
CA LYS A 96 -0.69 -3.47 14.63
C LYS A 96 0.62 -4.00 15.19
N LYS A 97 1.45 -3.07 15.67
CA LYS A 97 2.65 -3.48 16.37
C LYS A 97 2.27 -4.02 17.73
N VAL A 98 2.78 -5.21 18.03
CA VAL A 98 2.53 -5.86 19.31
C VAL A 98 3.73 -5.65 20.19
N GLU A 99 3.48 -5.19 21.42
CA GLU A 99 4.56 -4.99 22.39
C GLU A 99 4.65 -6.12 23.36
#